data_cb2f48444e601111cbdf0a3aa2ed279b
#
_entry.id   cb2f48444e601111cbdf0a3aa2ed279b
#
_cell.length_a   1.000
_cell.length_b   1.000
_cell.length_c   1.000
_cell.angle_alpha   90.00
_cell.angle_beta   90.00
_cell.angle_gamma   90.00
#
_symmetry.space_group_name_H-M   'P 1'
#
loop_
_entity.id
_entity.type
_entity.pdbx_description
1 polymer ?
#
loop_
_entity_poly.entity_id
_entity_poly.type
_entity_poly.pdbx_seq_one_letter_code
_entity_poly.pdbx_strand_id
1 'polypeptide(L)'
;IKIDNFLKENSNLIVVFHQSWAVSLLETYFDNEEGYNERSDLEYESHLEPIKIKTSSLKERQQYIKEGLISQINKIINQGHKLVLVYQVPEMGLNPRRYLFRKYFYNKNLFKNSIPVFSGSYEVYKNRNKLIFEILDSIENPSIYRVYPHTLFCDTTIRDRCVANDENNIFYYDDDHLSIQGSKLVVDEIMKEIEKIELKSN
;
A
#
# COMPACT_ATOMS: atom_id res chain seq x y z
N ILE A 1 -22.46 -3.34 0.67
CA ILE A 1 -23.69 -4.07 1.00
C ILE A 1 -23.45 -5.59 1.10
N LYS A 2 -22.79 -6.25 0.12
CA LYS A 2 -22.54 -7.70 0.20
C LYS A 2 -21.54 -8.07 1.32
N ILE A 3 -20.44 -7.32 1.45
CA ILE A 3 -19.44 -7.53 2.49
C ILE A 3 -20.05 -7.27 3.89
N ASP A 4 -20.83 -6.21 4.04
CA ASP A 4 -21.48 -5.90 5.30
C ASP A 4 -22.41 -6.99 5.82
N ASN A 5 -23.18 -7.61 4.91
CA ASN A 5 -24.06 -8.72 5.29
C ASN A 5 -23.25 -9.96 5.67
N PHE A 6 -22.20 -10.27 4.90
CA PHE A 6 -21.30 -11.39 5.20
C PHE A 6 -20.65 -11.25 6.58
N LEU A 7 -20.16 -10.05 6.93
CA LEU A 7 -19.60 -9.78 8.24
C LEU A 7 -20.63 -9.95 9.38
N LYS A 8 -21.89 -9.54 9.16
CA LYS A 8 -22.95 -9.69 10.15
C LYS A 8 -23.40 -11.14 10.36
N GLU A 9 -23.33 -11.94 9.30
CA GLU A 9 -23.77 -13.34 9.32
C GLU A 9 -22.70 -14.28 9.87
N ASN A 10 -21.46 -13.82 10.03
CA ASN A 10 -20.34 -14.61 10.53
C ASN A 10 -19.75 -13.96 11.78
N SER A 11 -19.13 -14.76 12.64
CA SER A 11 -18.47 -14.31 13.86
C SER A 11 -16.99 -14.67 13.86
N ASN A 12 -16.19 -13.93 14.62
CA ASN A 12 -14.76 -14.20 14.84
C ASN A 12 -13.92 -14.34 13.56
N LEU A 13 -14.26 -13.59 12.52
CA LEU A 13 -13.45 -13.56 11.31
C LEU A 13 -12.16 -12.80 11.55
N ILE A 14 -11.11 -13.18 10.82
CA ILE A 14 -9.91 -12.36 10.63
C ILE A 14 -10.07 -11.64 9.29
N VAL A 15 -10.20 -10.32 9.34
CA VAL A 15 -10.38 -9.47 8.17
C VAL A 15 -9.04 -8.84 7.82
N VAL A 16 -8.53 -9.08 6.62
CA VAL A 16 -7.36 -8.36 6.09
C VAL A 16 -7.85 -7.18 5.29
N PHE A 17 -7.44 -5.97 5.67
CA PHE A 17 -7.89 -4.74 5.05
C PHE A 17 -6.72 -3.94 4.49
N HIS A 18 -6.74 -3.75 3.18
CA HIS A 18 -5.77 -2.98 2.41
C HIS A 18 -6.46 -2.22 1.28
N GLN A 19 -5.92 -1.07 0.90
CA GLN A 19 -6.28 -0.31 -0.30
C GLN A 19 -5.15 0.66 -0.68
N SER A 20 -5.26 1.31 -1.84
CA SER A 20 -4.40 2.44 -2.23
C SER A 20 -4.78 3.69 -1.42
N TRP A 21 -4.28 3.77 -0.18
CA TRP A 21 -4.68 4.77 0.81
C TRP A 21 -4.40 6.20 0.36
N ALA A 22 -3.17 6.46 -0.11
CA ALA A 22 -2.73 7.80 -0.49
C ALA A 22 -3.53 8.35 -1.67
N VAL A 23 -3.77 7.52 -2.68
CA VAL A 23 -4.57 7.90 -3.86
C VAL A 23 -5.99 8.30 -3.44
N SER A 24 -6.61 7.54 -2.54
CA SER A 24 -7.96 7.84 -2.04
C SER A 24 -8.03 9.18 -1.31
N LEU A 25 -6.99 9.56 -0.54
CA LEU A 25 -6.94 10.80 0.24
C LEU A 25 -6.57 12.02 -0.58
N LEU A 26 -5.65 11.87 -1.55
CA LEU A 26 -4.99 12.99 -2.22
C LEU A 26 -5.54 13.25 -3.63
N GLU A 27 -6.24 12.28 -4.23
CA GLU A 27 -6.72 12.33 -5.64
C GLU A 27 -5.61 12.64 -6.65
N THR A 28 -4.39 12.21 -6.33
CA THR A 28 -3.24 12.41 -7.20
C THR A 28 -2.48 11.11 -7.35
N TYR A 29 -1.95 10.88 -8.55
CA TYR A 29 -0.96 9.83 -8.74
C TYR A 29 0.34 10.18 -8.01
N PHE A 30 1.16 9.16 -7.78
CA PHE A 30 2.43 9.34 -7.11
C PHE A 30 3.43 10.04 -8.02
N ASP A 31 3.98 11.15 -7.55
CA ASP A 31 5.16 11.80 -8.11
C ASP A 31 6.37 11.39 -7.26
N ASN A 32 7.36 10.75 -7.88
CA ASN A 32 8.58 10.34 -7.18
C ASN A 32 9.58 11.49 -6.99
N GLU A 33 9.30 12.69 -7.52
CA GLU A 33 10.16 13.88 -7.48
C GLU A 33 11.55 13.68 -8.11
N GLU A 34 11.76 12.57 -8.82
CA GLU A 34 13.03 12.22 -9.47
C GLU A 34 12.94 12.27 -11.01
N GLY A 35 11.84 12.80 -11.54
CA GLY A 35 11.62 13.02 -12.97
C GLY A 35 11.25 11.77 -13.77
N TYR A 36 10.82 10.71 -13.09
CA TYR A 36 10.41 9.45 -13.70
C TYR A 36 8.98 9.10 -13.32
N ASN A 37 7.99 9.80 -13.87
CA ASN A 37 6.59 9.56 -13.56
C ASN A 37 5.84 9.07 -14.80
N GLU A 38 5.28 7.88 -14.76
CA GLU A 38 4.47 7.36 -15.88
C GLU A 38 3.06 7.93 -15.89
N ARG A 39 2.58 8.47 -14.77
CA ARG A 39 1.19 8.93 -14.60
C ARG A 39 1.04 10.37 -14.12
N SER A 40 2.12 11.10 -13.88
CA SER A 40 2.05 12.47 -13.34
C SER A 40 1.28 13.44 -14.23
N ASP A 41 1.27 13.20 -15.54
CA ASP A 41 0.58 14.03 -16.54
C ASP A 41 -0.87 13.59 -16.79
N LEU A 42 -1.33 12.52 -16.13
CA LEU A 42 -2.70 12.03 -16.25
C LEU A 42 -3.58 12.69 -15.20
N GLU A 43 -4.71 13.25 -15.64
CA GLU A 43 -5.78 13.61 -14.70
C GLU A 43 -6.23 12.34 -13.96
N TYR A 44 -6.32 12.46 -12.63
CA TYR A 44 -6.82 11.36 -11.80
C TYR A 44 -8.32 11.16 -12.11
N GLU A 45 -8.63 10.19 -12.95
CA GLU A 45 -9.98 9.72 -13.11
C GLU A 45 -10.31 8.75 -11.97
N SER A 46 -11.18 9.19 -11.07
CA SER A 46 -11.69 8.33 -10.01
C SER A 46 -12.48 7.17 -10.64
N HIS A 47 -11.86 6.01 -10.75
CA HIS A 47 -12.56 4.77 -11.11
C HIS A 47 -13.43 4.21 -9.97
N LEU A 48 -13.44 4.87 -8.83
CA LEU A 48 -14.33 4.57 -7.71
C LEU A 48 -15.73 5.20 -7.95
N GLU A 49 -16.31 4.95 -9.12
CA GLU A 49 -17.76 5.12 -9.24
C GLU A 49 -18.45 3.93 -8.51
N PRO A 50 -19.42 4.17 -7.62
CA PRO A 50 -20.47 5.18 -7.74
C PRO A 50 -20.54 6.23 -6.62
N ILE A 51 -19.50 6.45 -5.84
CA ILE A 51 -19.54 7.50 -4.83
C ILE A 51 -18.73 8.69 -5.32
N LYS A 52 -19.33 9.51 -6.16
CA LYS A 52 -18.84 10.89 -6.37
C LYS A 52 -19.07 11.65 -5.08
N ILE A 53 -18.07 11.63 -4.22
CA ILE A 53 -18.04 12.51 -3.05
C ILE A 53 -17.88 13.93 -3.61
N LYS A 54 -19.02 14.64 -3.74
CA LYS A 54 -19.01 16.05 -4.08
C LYS A 54 -18.54 16.82 -2.84
N THR A 55 -17.26 17.01 -2.73
CA THR A 55 -16.65 17.86 -1.70
C THR A 55 -16.24 19.19 -2.33
N SER A 56 -16.31 20.27 -1.56
CA SER A 56 -15.96 21.61 -2.03
C SER A 56 -14.45 21.85 -1.98
N SER A 57 -13.70 21.02 -1.27
CA SER A 57 -12.26 21.16 -1.09
C SER A 57 -11.58 19.82 -0.75
N LEU A 58 -10.26 19.75 -1.01
CA LEU A 58 -9.44 18.60 -0.62
C LEU A 58 -9.52 18.32 0.89
N LYS A 59 -9.54 19.37 1.72
CA LYS A 59 -9.65 19.23 3.18
C LYS A 59 -10.97 18.57 3.60
N GLU A 60 -12.08 18.97 3.00
CA GLU A 60 -13.39 18.38 3.27
C GLU A 60 -13.43 16.92 2.84
N ARG A 61 -12.84 16.60 1.68
CA ARG A 61 -12.69 15.22 1.21
C ARG A 61 -11.87 14.38 2.18
N GLN A 62 -10.71 14.87 2.60
CA GLN A 62 -9.85 14.15 3.55
C GLN A 62 -10.58 13.86 4.87
N GLN A 63 -11.35 14.83 5.37
CA GLN A 63 -12.16 14.63 6.57
C GLN A 63 -13.24 13.57 6.36
N TYR A 64 -13.95 13.62 5.24
CA TYR A 64 -14.98 12.62 4.89
C TYR A 64 -14.39 11.21 4.80
N ILE A 65 -13.25 11.06 4.12
CA ILE A 65 -12.58 9.75 3.98
C ILE A 65 -12.10 9.26 5.35
N LYS A 66 -11.51 10.13 6.16
CA LYS A 66 -11.09 9.81 7.53
C LYS A 66 -12.25 9.26 8.36
N GLU A 67 -13.37 9.97 8.38
CA GLU A 67 -14.57 9.56 9.15
C GLU A 67 -15.14 8.24 8.63
N GLY A 68 -15.24 8.07 7.31
CA GLY A 68 -15.70 6.85 6.69
C GLY A 68 -14.80 5.65 7.01
N LEU A 69 -13.50 5.84 6.96
CA LEU A 69 -12.50 4.80 7.26
C LEU A 69 -12.57 4.37 8.72
N ILE A 70 -12.56 5.34 9.66
CA ILE A 70 -12.70 5.06 11.09
C ILE A 70 -14.02 4.34 11.39
N SER A 71 -15.12 4.80 10.78
CA SER A 71 -16.43 4.16 10.93
C SER A 71 -16.42 2.72 10.42
N GLN A 72 -15.79 2.46 9.29
CA GLN A 72 -15.72 1.11 8.71
C GLN A 72 -14.86 0.16 9.56
N ILE A 73 -13.71 0.61 10.03
CA ILE A 73 -12.84 -0.16 10.92
C ILE A 73 -13.57 -0.48 12.23
N ASN A 74 -14.18 0.51 12.86
CA ASN A 74 -14.95 0.32 14.08
C ASN A 74 -16.12 -0.64 13.89
N LYS A 75 -16.78 -0.62 12.74
CA LYS A 75 -17.87 -1.54 12.42
C LYS A 75 -17.40 -3.00 12.39
N ILE A 76 -16.25 -3.26 11.74
CA ILE A 76 -15.62 -4.60 11.70
C ILE A 76 -15.34 -5.09 13.13
N ILE A 77 -14.70 -4.24 13.92
CA ILE A 77 -14.29 -4.58 15.30
C ILE A 77 -15.49 -4.79 16.22
N ASN A 78 -16.51 -3.90 16.15
CA ASN A 78 -17.72 -3.97 16.98
C ASN A 78 -18.60 -5.19 16.65
N GLN A 79 -18.40 -5.82 15.50
CA GLN A 79 -19.02 -7.09 15.14
C GLN A 79 -18.24 -8.30 15.69
N GLY A 80 -17.18 -8.08 16.46
CA GLY A 80 -16.39 -9.14 17.09
C GLY A 80 -15.30 -9.73 16.21
N HIS A 81 -14.98 -9.10 15.08
CA HIS A 81 -13.92 -9.57 14.20
C HIS A 81 -12.54 -9.04 14.62
N LYS A 82 -11.50 -9.72 14.16
CA LYS A 82 -10.11 -9.24 14.22
C LYS A 82 -9.73 -8.60 12.89
N LEU A 83 -8.93 -7.54 12.95
CA LEU A 83 -8.52 -6.80 11.77
C LEU A 83 -7.00 -6.83 11.61
N VAL A 84 -6.53 -7.35 10.49
CA VAL A 84 -5.15 -7.15 10.02
C VAL A 84 -5.16 -5.97 9.06
N LEU A 85 -4.68 -4.82 9.54
CA LEU A 85 -4.64 -3.57 8.81
C LEU A 85 -3.30 -3.44 8.08
N VAL A 86 -3.33 -3.52 6.75
CA VAL A 86 -2.13 -3.44 5.91
C VAL A 86 -1.96 -2.02 5.40
N TYR A 87 -0.84 -1.40 5.73
CA TYR A 87 -0.50 -0.04 5.34
C TYR A 87 -0.10 0.05 3.87
N GLN A 88 0.16 1.28 3.40
CA GLN A 88 0.52 1.54 2.01
C GLN A 88 1.82 0.85 1.63
N VAL A 89 1.79 0.14 0.51
CA VAL A 89 3.00 -0.33 -0.18
C VAL A 89 3.70 0.88 -0.80
N PRO A 90 5.05 0.97 -0.78
CA PRO A 90 5.75 2.04 -1.47
C PRO A 90 5.40 2.09 -2.97
N GLU A 91 5.01 3.27 -3.44
CA GLU A 91 4.78 3.52 -4.87
C GLU A 91 6.11 3.89 -5.54
N MET A 92 6.34 3.49 -6.79
CA MET A 92 7.60 3.71 -7.50
C MET A 92 7.55 4.86 -8.52
N GLY A 93 6.33 5.30 -8.88
CA GLY A 93 6.08 6.39 -9.84
C GLY A 93 6.30 6.00 -11.29
N LEU A 94 6.98 4.89 -11.54
CA LEU A 94 7.12 4.28 -12.87
C LEU A 94 7.18 2.76 -12.74
N ASN A 95 6.92 2.07 -13.85
CA ASN A 95 6.99 0.62 -13.90
C ASN A 95 8.45 0.13 -13.87
N PRO A 96 8.94 -0.46 -12.73
CA PRO A 96 10.32 -0.87 -12.60
C PRO A 96 10.75 -1.92 -13.64
N ARG A 97 9.85 -2.84 -14.01
CA ARG A 97 10.11 -3.87 -15.02
C ARG A 97 10.39 -3.24 -16.39
N ARG A 98 9.54 -2.28 -16.82
CA ARG A 98 9.74 -1.56 -18.10
C ARG A 98 11.02 -0.74 -18.07
N TYR A 99 11.28 -0.04 -16.96
CA TYR A 99 12.49 0.77 -16.82
C TYR A 99 13.74 -0.07 -16.92
N LEU A 100 13.83 -1.14 -16.12
CA LEU A 100 14.95 -2.06 -16.12
C LEU A 100 15.11 -2.72 -17.49
N PHE A 101 14.03 -3.20 -18.11
CA PHE A 101 14.07 -3.79 -19.43
C PHE A 101 14.60 -2.82 -20.48
N ARG A 102 14.07 -1.58 -20.56
CA ARG A 102 14.52 -0.57 -21.51
C ARG A 102 15.98 -0.21 -21.29
N LYS A 103 16.37 0.06 -20.06
CA LYS A 103 17.74 0.48 -19.72
C LYS A 103 18.77 -0.59 -20.04
N TYR A 104 18.43 -1.87 -19.88
CA TYR A 104 19.36 -2.98 -19.95
C TYR A 104 19.24 -3.79 -21.23
N PHE A 105 18.07 -3.90 -21.84
CA PHE A 105 17.90 -4.59 -23.10
C PHE A 105 18.62 -3.87 -24.26
N TYR A 106 18.59 -2.54 -24.28
CA TYR A 106 19.33 -1.75 -25.27
C TYR A 106 20.84 -1.69 -25.02
N ASN A 107 21.30 -1.98 -23.83
CA ASN A 107 22.72 -2.05 -23.46
C ASN A 107 23.16 -3.50 -23.24
N LYS A 108 23.41 -4.23 -24.34
CA LYS A 108 23.77 -5.67 -24.35
C LYS A 108 24.93 -6.10 -23.41
N ASN A 109 25.67 -5.14 -22.82
CA ASN A 109 26.81 -5.40 -21.95
C ASN A 109 26.51 -5.37 -20.45
N LEU A 110 25.27 -5.05 -20.02
CA LEU A 110 24.96 -4.79 -18.61
C LEU A 110 24.36 -5.98 -17.86
N PHE A 111 23.94 -7.05 -18.55
CA PHE A 111 23.41 -8.27 -17.90
C PHE A 111 24.46 -9.29 -17.52
N LYS A 112 25.68 -8.88 -17.20
CA LYS A 112 26.68 -9.92 -16.97
C LYS A 112 26.54 -10.68 -15.64
N ASN A 113 25.94 -10.10 -14.58
CA ASN A 113 25.91 -10.83 -13.29
C ASN A 113 24.73 -10.52 -12.32
N SER A 114 23.99 -9.41 -12.43
CA SER A 114 22.86 -9.13 -11.52
C SER A 114 21.92 -8.05 -12.06
N ILE A 115 20.66 -8.03 -11.62
CA ILE A 115 19.72 -6.96 -11.91
C ILE A 115 20.12 -5.74 -11.07
N PRO A 116 20.39 -4.57 -11.68
CA PRO A 116 20.68 -3.38 -10.89
C PRO A 116 19.45 -2.94 -10.07
N VAL A 117 19.69 -2.46 -8.87
CA VAL A 117 18.63 -2.06 -7.97
C VAL A 117 17.99 -0.75 -8.48
N PHE A 118 16.69 -0.79 -8.74
CA PHE A 118 15.84 0.39 -8.91
C PHE A 118 15.22 0.76 -7.58
N SER A 119 15.17 2.06 -7.25
CA SER A 119 14.63 2.52 -5.98
C SER A 119 14.06 3.92 -6.09
N GLY A 120 13.06 4.23 -5.27
CA GLY A 120 12.50 5.56 -5.06
C GLY A 120 12.90 6.17 -3.71
N SER A 121 12.67 7.48 -3.53
CA SER A 121 12.95 8.18 -2.28
C SER A 121 12.04 7.72 -1.15
N TYR A 122 12.62 7.29 -0.02
CA TYR A 122 11.84 6.94 1.18
C TYR A 122 11.21 8.19 1.82
N GLU A 123 11.87 9.33 1.71
CA GLU A 123 11.32 10.60 2.23
C GLU A 123 10.06 11.03 1.48
N VAL A 124 10.06 10.93 0.14
CA VAL A 124 8.87 11.22 -0.68
C VAL A 124 7.72 10.28 -0.31
N TYR A 125 7.99 8.99 -0.15
CA TYR A 125 7.00 8.03 0.33
C TYR A 125 6.43 8.41 1.71
N LYS A 126 7.29 8.75 2.68
CA LYS A 126 6.85 9.15 4.02
C LYS A 126 5.96 10.37 3.99
N ASN A 127 6.37 11.40 3.24
CA ASN A 127 5.61 12.64 3.13
C ASN A 127 4.23 12.42 2.52
N ARG A 128 4.16 11.63 1.43
CA ARG A 128 2.89 11.28 0.78
C ARG A 128 1.94 10.52 1.69
N ASN A 129 2.47 9.62 2.50
CA ASN A 129 1.66 8.73 3.33
C ASN A 129 1.44 9.24 4.76
N LYS A 130 2.02 10.37 5.14
CA LYS A 130 1.98 10.90 6.50
C LYS A 130 0.55 10.98 7.06
N LEU A 131 -0.35 11.63 6.34
CA LEU A 131 -1.73 11.84 6.79
C LEU A 131 -2.48 10.50 6.99
N ILE A 132 -2.33 9.55 6.06
CA ILE A 132 -3.01 8.27 6.22
C ILE A 132 -2.45 7.46 7.38
N PHE A 133 -1.15 7.50 7.61
CA PHE A 133 -0.54 6.82 8.75
C PHE A 133 -1.04 7.43 10.06
N GLU A 134 -1.09 8.77 10.16
CA GLU A 134 -1.68 9.45 11.32
C GLU A 134 -3.15 9.04 11.57
N ILE A 135 -3.94 8.88 10.51
CA ILE A 135 -5.33 8.42 10.62
C ILE A 135 -5.39 6.96 11.11
N LEU A 136 -4.64 6.05 10.48
CA LEU A 136 -4.69 4.63 10.82
C LEU A 136 -4.11 4.37 12.22
N ASP A 137 -3.04 5.06 12.60
CA ASP A 137 -2.41 4.93 13.91
C ASP A 137 -3.27 5.49 15.04
N SER A 138 -4.15 6.48 14.73
CA SER A 138 -5.09 7.04 15.73
C SER A 138 -6.18 6.06 16.17
N ILE A 139 -6.36 4.94 15.47
CA ILE A 139 -7.40 3.96 15.79
C ILE A 139 -6.80 2.91 16.74
N GLU A 140 -6.91 3.14 18.04
CA GLU A 140 -6.41 2.23 19.06
C GLU A 140 -7.47 1.17 19.42
N ASN A 141 -7.17 -0.10 19.16
CA ASN A 141 -8.01 -1.22 19.55
C ASN A 141 -7.18 -2.52 19.60
N PRO A 142 -7.31 -3.37 20.65
CA PRO A 142 -6.57 -4.62 20.78
C PRO A 142 -6.93 -5.67 19.72
N SER A 143 -8.00 -5.48 18.96
CA SER A 143 -8.40 -6.33 17.84
C SER A 143 -7.77 -5.92 16.50
N ILE A 144 -6.94 -4.86 16.48
CA ILE A 144 -6.23 -4.40 15.28
C ILE A 144 -4.79 -4.87 15.34
N TYR A 145 -4.38 -5.56 14.30
CA TYR A 145 -3.02 -6.02 14.03
C TYR A 145 -2.50 -5.27 12.80
N ARG A 146 -1.26 -4.80 12.80
CA ARG A 146 -0.76 -3.89 11.77
C ARG A 146 0.39 -4.49 11.01
N VAL A 147 0.32 -4.42 9.70
CA VAL A 147 1.42 -4.77 8.79
C VAL A 147 1.89 -3.51 8.07
N TYR A 148 3.19 -3.26 8.11
CA TYR A 148 3.84 -2.09 7.52
C TYR A 148 4.71 -2.52 6.32
N PRO A 149 4.15 -2.64 5.11
CA PRO A 149 4.88 -3.15 3.94
C PRO A 149 6.16 -2.37 3.63
N HIS A 150 6.19 -1.06 3.91
CA HIS A 150 7.37 -0.24 3.64
C HIS A 150 8.63 -0.73 4.37
N THR A 151 8.51 -1.38 5.52
CA THR A 151 9.67 -1.94 6.24
C THR A 151 10.35 -3.09 5.50
N LEU A 152 9.66 -3.69 4.53
CA LEU A 152 10.20 -4.77 3.69
C LEU A 152 11.00 -4.25 2.50
N PHE A 153 10.73 -3.03 2.08
CA PHE A 153 11.29 -2.46 0.85
C PHE A 153 12.15 -1.22 1.08
N CYS A 154 11.91 -0.47 2.18
CA CYS A 154 12.58 0.80 2.45
C CYS A 154 13.64 0.63 3.55
N ASP A 155 14.76 1.36 3.43
CA ASP A 155 15.92 1.26 4.33
C ASP A 155 16.51 -0.15 4.49
N THR A 156 16.30 -1.00 3.50
CA THR A 156 16.78 -2.38 3.51
C THR A 156 18.17 -2.50 2.89
N THR A 157 18.24 -2.47 1.56
CA THR A 157 19.48 -2.60 0.79
C THR A 157 20.18 -1.26 0.60
N ILE A 158 19.42 -0.17 0.44
CA ILE A 158 19.93 1.19 0.22
C ILE A 158 19.29 2.09 1.26
N ARG A 159 20.14 2.80 2.01
CA ARG A 159 19.69 3.76 3.02
C ARG A 159 18.89 4.88 2.39
N ASP A 160 17.81 5.32 3.08
CA ASP A 160 16.89 6.38 2.67
C ASP A 160 16.18 6.11 1.33
N ARG A 161 16.14 4.84 0.89
CA ARG A 161 15.51 4.43 -0.37
C ARG A 161 14.53 3.27 -0.15
N CYS A 162 13.48 3.22 -0.99
CA CYS A 162 12.60 2.07 -1.12
C CYS A 162 12.96 1.32 -2.41
N VAL A 163 13.37 0.06 -2.30
CA VAL A 163 13.85 -0.74 -3.44
C VAL A 163 12.70 -1.45 -4.15
N ALA A 164 12.74 -1.47 -5.47
CA ALA A 164 11.76 -2.17 -6.30
C ALA A 164 12.20 -3.58 -6.71
N ASN A 165 13.45 -3.93 -6.46
CA ASN A 165 14.02 -5.24 -6.79
C ASN A 165 15.26 -5.53 -5.94
N ASP A 166 15.63 -6.80 -5.88
CA ASP A 166 16.96 -7.26 -5.49
C ASP A 166 17.75 -7.76 -6.72
N GLU A 167 18.82 -8.48 -6.51
CA GLU A 167 19.66 -9.03 -7.56
C GLU A 167 18.95 -10.08 -8.42
N ASN A 168 17.90 -10.73 -7.91
CA ASN A 168 17.24 -11.88 -8.49
C ASN A 168 15.75 -11.65 -8.81
N ASN A 169 15.09 -10.74 -8.09
CA ASN A 169 13.65 -10.58 -8.12
C ASN A 169 13.25 -9.13 -8.36
N ILE A 170 12.20 -8.92 -9.14
CA ILE A 170 11.53 -7.62 -9.26
C ILE A 170 10.25 -7.70 -8.42
N PHE A 171 10.11 -6.82 -7.43
CA PHE A 171 9.02 -6.85 -6.46
C PHE A 171 7.74 -6.21 -6.96
N TYR A 172 7.76 -5.51 -8.09
CA TYR A 172 6.63 -4.77 -8.64
C TYR A 172 6.22 -5.31 -10.00
N TYR A 173 4.90 -5.35 -10.22
CA TYR A 173 4.31 -5.63 -11.52
C TYR A 173 4.25 -4.37 -12.39
N ASP A 174 3.86 -3.25 -11.80
CA ASP A 174 3.83 -1.91 -12.39
C ASP A 174 4.38 -0.87 -11.39
N ASP A 175 3.87 0.35 -11.37
CA ASP A 175 4.37 1.44 -10.52
C ASP A 175 3.90 1.39 -9.07
N ASP A 176 2.79 0.67 -8.78
CA ASP A 176 2.15 0.61 -7.46
C ASP A 176 1.63 -0.79 -7.05
N HIS A 177 1.57 -1.75 -7.97
CA HIS A 177 1.18 -3.12 -7.66
C HIS A 177 2.39 -4.04 -7.53
N LEU A 178 2.36 -4.86 -6.49
CA LEU A 178 3.42 -5.86 -6.27
C LEU A 178 3.35 -7.02 -7.26
N SER A 179 4.50 -7.54 -7.64
CA SER A 179 4.64 -8.82 -8.31
C SER A 179 4.32 -9.98 -7.34
N ILE A 180 4.30 -11.21 -7.86
CA ILE A 180 4.15 -12.41 -7.01
C ILE A 180 5.24 -12.45 -5.92
N GLN A 181 6.49 -12.12 -6.26
CA GLN A 181 7.61 -12.09 -5.32
C GLN A 181 7.45 -11.01 -4.25
N GLY A 182 7.07 -9.79 -4.66
CA GLY A 182 6.81 -8.71 -3.73
C GLY A 182 5.59 -8.97 -2.84
N SER A 183 4.50 -9.49 -3.43
CA SER A 183 3.30 -9.86 -2.68
C SER A 183 3.57 -10.94 -1.65
N LYS A 184 4.42 -11.92 -1.97
CA LYS A 184 4.79 -12.98 -1.03
C LYS A 184 5.41 -12.41 0.25
N LEU A 185 6.30 -11.41 0.13
CA LEU A 185 6.92 -10.79 1.31
C LEU A 185 5.86 -10.16 2.23
N VAL A 186 4.88 -9.45 1.65
CA VAL A 186 3.80 -8.83 2.44
C VAL A 186 2.86 -9.87 3.03
N VAL A 187 2.52 -10.92 2.27
CA VAL A 187 1.67 -12.01 2.74
C VAL A 187 2.34 -12.76 3.89
N ASP A 188 3.64 -12.99 3.83
CA ASP A 188 4.38 -13.64 4.92
C ASP A 188 4.26 -12.81 6.23
N GLU A 189 4.27 -11.47 6.19
CA GLU A 189 4.02 -10.63 7.36
C GLU A 189 2.54 -10.67 7.82
N ILE A 190 1.59 -10.68 6.88
CA ILE A 190 0.16 -10.85 7.20
C ILE A 190 -0.06 -12.17 7.93
N MET A 191 0.55 -13.26 7.47
CA MET A 191 0.42 -14.57 8.10
C MET A 191 0.99 -14.59 9.52
N LYS A 192 2.10 -13.88 9.79
CA LYS A 192 2.63 -13.74 11.15
C LYS A 192 1.62 -13.05 12.09
N GLU A 193 0.91 -12.03 11.61
CA GLU A 193 -0.14 -11.38 12.43
C GLU A 193 -1.35 -12.31 12.64
N ILE A 194 -1.73 -13.10 11.63
CA ILE A 194 -2.81 -14.10 11.76
C ILE A 194 -2.43 -15.15 12.80
N GLU A 195 -1.22 -15.70 12.75
CA GLU A 195 -0.71 -16.66 13.75
C GLU A 195 -0.76 -16.08 15.17
N LYS A 196 -0.39 -14.81 15.36
CA LYS A 196 -0.51 -14.13 16.68
C LYS A 196 -1.95 -14.03 17.15
N ILE A 197 -2.91 -13.83 16.25
CA ILE A 197 -4.34 -13.79 16.57
C ILE A 197 -4.80 -15.17 17.05
N GLU A 198 -4.46 -16.22 16.33
CA GLU A 198 -4.85 -17.59 16.62
C GLU A 198 -4.28 -18.06 17.99
N LEU A 199 -3.00 -17.76 18.25
CA LEU A 199 -2.35 -18.08 19.53
C LEU A 199 -3.00 -17.39 20.74
N LYS A 200 -3.58 -16.20 20.57
CA LYS A 200 -4.28 -15.48 21.65
C LYS A 200 -5.73 -15.93 21.82
N SER A 201 -6.27 -16.67 20.88
CA SER A 201 -7.66 -17.12 20.88
C SER A 201 -7.83 -18.51 21.51
N ASN A 202 -6.72 -19.22 21.73
CA ASN A 202 -6.59 -20.51 22.42
C ASN A 202 -6.17 -20.29 23.87
#